data_7295cfb9801460c3bf66e546a86d815d
#
_entry.id   7295cfb9801460c3bf66e546a86d815d
#
_cell.length_a   1.000
_cell.length_b   1.000
_cell.length_c   1.000
_cell.angle_alpha   90.00
_cell.angle_beta   90.00
_cell.angle_gamma   90.00
#
_symmetry.space_group_name_H-M   'P 1'
#
loop_
_entity.id
_entity.type
_entity.pdbx_description
1 polymer ?
#
loop_
_entity_poly.entity_id
_entity_poly.type
_entity_poly.pdbx_seq_one_letter_code
_entity_poly.pdbx_strand_id
1 'polypeptide(L)'
;HYVSDIQHVRRRETIAMTPVNSLAVLKSLLTATFIVHPEMDYEANKISVLNSIKKINGTTTKPLVGSSGLSIQYAIMMGLIHDALEKHPGKAIKIIVPPNCYGGTNDQARRVAACLEMVEVVDLPVDGDNDMVQSIDTILSKIAKEDSVPYIIAEIPTNPRVEVPDLIKLQEVLSKERTTAGGVSAIDPVFILDQTFCPNVHFLGENAILSSVRAISYAS
;
A
#
# COMPACT_ATOMS: atom_id res chain seq x y z
N HIS A 1 -22.77 15.53 -11.39
CA HIS A 1 -21.89 16.39 -12.23
C HIS A 1 -20.45 16.32 -11.73
N TYR A 2 -20.19 16.59 -10.46
CA TYR A 2 -18.83 16.56 -9.93
C TYR A 2 -18.17 15.19 -10.08
N VAL A 3 -18.86 14.12 -9.72
CA VAL A 3 -18.36 12.74 -9.85
C VAL A 3 -18.20 12.37 -11.33
N SER A 4 -19.12 12.80 -12.20
CA SER A 4 -19.00 12.56 -13.63
C SER A 4 -17.82 13.31 -14.26
N ASP A 5 -17.53 14.52 -13.80
CA ASP A 5 -16.42 15.32 -14.30
C ASP A 5 -15.07 14.73 -13.83
N ILE A 6 -14.99 14.25 -12.60
CA ILE A 6 -13.83 13.50 -12.13
C ILE A 6 -13.66 12.21 -12.92
N GLN A 7 -14.74 11.48 -13.19
CA GLN A 7 -14.69 10.26 -14.00
C GLN A 7 -14.32 10.53 -15.46
N HIS A 8 -14.68 11.69 -15.97
CA HIS A 8 -14.37 12.08 -17.35
C HIS A 8 -12.93 12.53 -17.52
N VAL A 9 -12.41 13.27 -16.56
CA VAL A 9 -11.01 13.71 -16.49
C VAL A 9 -10.10 12.59 -16.02
N ARG A 10 -10.63 11.67 -15.25
CA ARG A 10 -9.91 10.58 -14.61
C ARG A 10 -10.71 9.33 -14.68
N ARG A 11 -10.21 8.38 -15.34
CA ARG A 11 -10.78 7.04 -15.30
C ARG A 11 -10.37 6.29 -14.03
N ARG A 12 -9.46 6.87 -13.24
CA ARG A 12 -8.89 6.17 -12.10
C ARG A 12 -8.50 7.16 -11.02
N GLU A 13 -9.10 7.05 -9.89
CA GLU A 13 -8.68 7.69 -8.66
C GLU A 13 -8.23 6.62 -7.69
N THR A 14 -7.12 6.85 -7.06
CA THR A 14 -6.59 5.91 -6.09
C THR A 14 -6.71 6.48 -4.71
N ILE A 15 -7.16 5.65 -3.81
CA ILE A 15 -7.40 5.98 -2.43
C ILE A 15 -6.35 5.28 -1.59
N ALA A 16 -5.52 6.05 -0.93
CA ALA A 16 -4.58 5.52 0.04
C ALA A 16 -4.91 6.05 1.43
N MET A 17 -4.89 5.18 2.40
CA MET A 17 -5.04 5.52 3.80
C MET A 17 -3.67 5.37 4.46
N THR A 18 -3.01 6.47 4.75
CA THR A 18 -1.68 6.47 5.35
C THR A 18 -1.53 7.61 6.35
N PRO A 19 -0.83 7.38 7.46
CA PRO A 19 -0.38 8.45 8.33
C PRO A 19 0.88 9.17 7.81
N VAL A 20 1.46 8.75 6.68
CA VAL A 20 2.72 9.30 6.18
C VAL A 20 2.53 10.69 5.55
N ASN A 21 3.39 11.63 5.92
CA ASN A 21 3.40 13.02 5.43
C ASN A 21 3.89 13.18 3.98
N SER A 22 3.33 12.41 3.04
CA SER A 22 3.55 12.62 1.60
C SER A 22 2.69 13.76 1.01
N LEU A 23 2.16 14.63 1.89
CA LEU A 23 1.24 15.72 1.55
C LEU A 23 1.81 16.68 0.49
N ALA A 24 3.13 16.88 0.45
CA ALA A 24 3.78 17.77 -0.52
C ALA A 24 3.74 17.20 -1.94
N VAL A 25 3.99 15.90 -2.10
CA VAL A 25 3.94 15.20 -3.40
C VAL A 25 2.49 15.10 -3.90
N LEU A 26 1.56 14.79 -3.00
CA LEU A 26 0.14 14.75 -3.32
C LEU A 26 -0.45 16.12 -3.65
N LYS A 27 -0.04 17.19 -2.96
CA LYS A 27 -0.43 18.55 -3.34
C LYS A 27 0.06 18.92 -4.74
N SER A 28 1.28 18.53 -5.11
CA SER A 28 1.82 18.75 -6.44
C SER A 28 1.04 17.97 -7.51
N LEU A 29 0.73 16.71 -7.28
CA LEU A 29 -0.05 15.87 -8.20
C LEU A 29 -1.50 16.34 -8.34
N LEU A 30 -2.14 16.73 -7.26
CA LEU A 30 -3.51 17.28 -7.28
C LEU A 30 -3.56 18.61 -8.02
N THR A 31 -2.57 19.48 -7.87
CA THR A 31 -2.53 20.79 -8.53
C THR A 31 -2.28 20.66 -10.04
N ALA A 32 -1.52 19.66 -10.47
CA ALA A 32 -1.21 19.45 -11.89
C ALA A 32 -2.37 18.83 -12.69
N THR A 33 -3.41 18.33 -12.03
CA THR A 33 -4.43 17.49 -12.68
C THR A 33 -5.79 18.13 -12.80
N PHE A 34 -6.06 19.23 -12.11
CA PHE A 34 -7.34 19.92 -12.14
C PHE A 34 -7.30 21.16 -13.04
N ILE A 35 -7.97 21.08 -14.20
CA ILE A 35 -8.47 22.28 -14.85
C ILE A 35 -9.66 22.72 -13.99
N VAL A 36 -9.42 23.66 -13.10
CA VAL A 36 -10.43 24.19 -12.20
C VAL A 36 -11.47 24.92 -13.02
N HIS A 37 -12.68 24.40 -13.08
CA HIS A 37 -13.82 25.17 -13.56
C HIS A 37 -14.06 26.30 -12.56
N PRO A 38 -14.14 27.56 -12.96
CA PRO A 38 -14.21 28.71 -12.03
C PRO A 38 -15.41 28.69 -11.08
N GLU A 39 -16.43 27.85 -11.35
CA GLU A 39 -17.65 27.72 -10.53
C GLU A 39 -17.60 26.56 -9.52
N MET A 40 -16.50 25.79 -9.48
CA MET A 40 -16.38 24.65 -8.56
C MET A 40 -15.68 25.04 -7.28
N ASP A 41 -16.33 24.83 -6.14
CA ASP A 41 -15.69 24.88 -4.83
C ASP A 41 -14.82 23.62 -4.65
N TYR A 42 -13.57 23.74 -5.10
CA TYR A 42 -12.58 22.66 -5.07
C TYR A 42 -12.39 22.09 -3.66
N GLU A 43 -12.29 22.94 -2.63
CA GLU A 43 -12.02 22.46 -1.27
C GLU A 43 -13.24 21.75 -0.68
N ALA A 44 -14.45 22.26 -0.90
CA ALA A 44 -15.67 21.59 -0.47
C ALA A 44 -15.85 20.22 -1.15
N ASN A 45 -15.59 20.16 -2.45
CA ASN A 45 -15.68 18.93 -3.22
C ASN A 45 -14.62 17.91 -2.79
N LYS A 46 -13.39 18.34 -2.57
CA LYS A 46 -12.32 17.50 -2.03
C LYS A 46 -12.67 16.95 -0.65
N ILE A 47 -13.20 17.77 0.26
CA ILE A 47 -13.65 17.33 1.58
C ILE A 47 -14.76 16.29 1.44
N SER A 48 -15.72 16.51 0.54
CA SER A 48 -16.81 15.57 0.28
C SER A 48 -16.29 14.20 -0.18
N VAL A 49 -15.35 14.18 -1.14
CA VAL A 49 -14.71 12.95 -1.62
C VAL A 49 -13.97 12.24 -0.48
N LEU A 50 -13.13 12.95 0.27
CA LEU A 50 -12.38 12.37 1.39
C LEU A 50 -13.31 11.79 2.47
N ASN A 51 -14.42 12.46 2.78
CA ASN A 51 -15.41 11.96 3.72
C ASN A 51 -16.13 10.70 3.20
N SER A 52 -16.45 10.67 1.91
CA SER A 52 -17.07 9.50 1.27
C SER A 52 -16.15 8.29 1.33
N ILE A 53 -14.86 8.47 1.03
CA ILE A 53 -13.84 7.44 1.14
C ILE A 53 -13.74 6.92 2.58
N LYS A 54 -13.66 7.82 3.54
CA LYS A 54 -13.59 7.49 4.96
C LYS A 54 -14.79 6.65 5.41
N LYS A 55 -16.00 7.04 4.97
CA LYS A 55 -17.23 6.31 5.26
C LYS A 55 -17.26 4.92 4.61
N ILE A 56 -16.88 4.83 3.33
CA ILE A 56 -16.88 3.56 2.59
C ILE A 56 -15.89 2.57 3.18
N ASN A 57 -14.70 3.01 3.58
CA ASN A 57 -13.65 2.15 4.12
C ASN A 57 -13.70 1.94 5.63
N GLY A 58 -14.61 2.61 6.35
CA GLY A 58 -14.74 2.50 7.80
C GLY A 58 -13.51 2.99 8.57
N THR A 59 -12.68 3.84 7.97
CA THR A 59 -11.43 4.29 8.61
C THR A 59 -11.61 5.55 9.43
N THR A 60 -10.84 5.66 10.52
CA THR A 60 -10.68 6.90 11.29
C THR A 60 -9.56 7.78 10.75
N THR A 61 -8.63 7.21 9.98
CA THR A 61 -7.50 7.91 9.37
C THR A 61 -7.96 8.82 8.23
N LYS A 62 -7.28 9.95 8.04
CA LYS A 62 -7.55 10.85 6.92
C LYS A 62 -7.08 10.20 5.61
N PRO A 63 -7.99 9.94 4.65
CA PRO A 63 -7.61 9.36 3.37
C PRO A 63 -6.87 10.37 2.49
N LEU A 64 -6.13 9.85 1.52
CA LEU A 64 -5.43 10.61 0.49
C LEU A 64 -5.92 10.17 -0.89
N VAL A 65 -5.99 11.10 -1.82
CA VAL A 65 -6.43 10.86 -3.20
C VAL A 65 -5.33 11.28 -4.17
N GLY A 66 -5.03 10.40 -5.11
CA GLY A 66 -4.09 10.64 -6.20
C GLY A 66 -4.76 10.58 -7.58
N SER A 67 -4.01 10.85 -8.63
CA SER A 67 -4.51 10.88 -10.00
C SER A 67 -4.70 9.50 -10.62
N SER A 68 -4.08 8.47 -10.06
CA SER A 68 -4.19 7.08 -10.50
C SER A 68 -3.71 6.12 -9.43
N GLY A 69 -4.03 4.80 -9.57
CA GLY A 69 -3.53 3.74 -8.71
C GLY A 69 -2.02 3.73 -8.60
N LEU A 70 -1.34 3.79 -9.74
CA LEU A 70 0.13 3.80 -9.78
C LEU A 70 0.74 5.06 -9.16
N SER A 71 0.08 6.22 -9.27
CA SER A 71 0.61 7.45 -8.65
C SER A 71 0.53 7.41 -7.13
N ILE A 72 -0.55 6.87 -6.58
CA ILE A 72 -0.68 6.66 -5.13
C ILE A 72 0.27 5.58 -4.62
N GLN A 73 0.38 4.47 -5.34
CA GLN A 73 1.31 3.40 -5.00
C GLN A 73 2.75 3.91 -4.98
N TYR A 74 3.14 4.71 -5.97
CA TYR A 74 4.45 5.36 -5.99
C TYR A 74 4.65 6.27 -4.77
N ALA A 75 3.65 7.10 -4.45
CA ALA A 75 3.73 8.00 -3.30
C ALA A 75 3.85 7.23 -1.96
N ILE A 76 3.11 6.12 -1.81
CA ILE A 76 3.24 5.24 -0.64
C ILE A 76 4.65 4.65 -0.58
N MET A 77 5.14 4.10 -1.68
CA MET A 77 6.45 3.45 -1.77
C MET A 77 7.58 4.43 -1.41
N MET A 78 7.57 5.62 -2.04
CA MET A 78 8.59 6.64 -1.76
C MET A 78 8.50 7.18 -0.34
N GLY A 79 7.28 7.35 0.20
CA GLY A 79 7.09 7.76 1.58
C GLY A 79 7.63 6.73 2.59
N LEU A 80 7.41 5.45 2.35
CA LEU A 80 7.92 4.36 3.19
C LEU A 80 9.45 4.21 3.08
N ILE A 81 10.01 4.36 1.89
CA ILE A 81 11.47 4.37 1.70
C ILE A 81 12.10 5.52 2.49
N HIS A 82 11.52 6.71 2.41
CA HIS A 82 12.01 7.88 3.17
C HIS A 82 11.92 7.63 4.69
N ASP A 83 10.79 7.12 5.18
CA ASP A 83 10.59 6.75 6.58
C ASP A 83 11.63 5.70 7.06
N ALA A 84 11.93 4.72 6.20
CA ALA A 84 12.94 3.70 6.49
C ALA A 84 14.35 4.28 6.59
N LEU A 85 14.72 5.19 5.70
CA LEU A 85 16.02 5.84 5.71
C LEU A 85 16.24 6.69 6.96
N GLU A 86 15.16 7.33 7.46
CA GLU A 86 15.22 8.11 8.70
C GLU A 86 15.27 7.22 9.96
N LYS A 87 14.43 6.19 10.02
CA LYS A 87 14.28 5.36 11.23
C LYS A 87 15.28 4.20 11.32
N HIS A 88 15.74 3.72 10.17
CA HIS A 88 16.60 2.55 10.06
C HIS A 88 17.81 2.81 9.15
N PRO A 89 18.63 3.83 9.46
CA PRO A 89 19.74 4.21 8.59
C PRO A 89 20.71 3.04 8.35
N GLY A 90 21.10 2.87 7.09
CA GLY A 90 22.04 1.84 6.66
C GLY A 90 21.45 0.42 6.49
N LYS A 91 20.16 0.21 6.75
CA LYS A 91 19.52 -1.08 6.53
C LYS A 91 18.96 -1.19 5.11
N ALA A 92 19.05 -2.39 4.53
CA ALA A 92 18.42 -2.68 3.25
C ALA A 92 16.88 -2.66 3.39
N ILE A 93 16.21 -2.20 2.34
CA ILE A 93 14.74 -2.15 2.27
C ILE A 93 14.28 -3.21 1.28
N LYS A 94 13.44 -4.12 1.73
CA LYS A 94 12.92 -5.22 0.92
C LYS A 94 11.47 -4.96 0.55
N ILE A 95 11.20 -4.72 -0.74
CA ILE A 95 9.84 -4.61 -1.28
C ILE A 95 9.41 -5.99 -1.74
N ILE A 96 8.49 -6.59 -1.03
CA ILE A 96 7.97 -7.93 -1.26
C ILE A 96 6.71 -7.81 -2.10
N VAL A 97 6.69 -8.34 -3.32
CA VAL A 97 5.58 -8.17 -4.27
C VAL A 97 5.38 -9.43 -5.11
N PRO A 98 4.12 -9.86 -5.38
CA PRO A 98 3.87 -11.01 -6.23
C PRO A 98 4.37 -10.75 -7.67
N PRO A 99 5.07 -11.69 -8.29
CA PRO A 99 5.56 -11.54 -9.67
C PRO A 99 4.42 -11.48 -10.69
N ASN A 100 3.28 -12.05 -10.38
CA ASN A 100 2.08 -12.14 -11.22
C ASN A 100 0.94 -11.20 -10.82
N CYS A 101 1.19 -10.22 -9.92
CA CYS A 101 0.21 -9.18 -9.60
C CYS A 101 -0.06 -8.25 -10.78
N TYR A 102 -0.88 -7.22 -10.60
CA TYR A 102 -1.04 -6.17 -11.60
C TYR A 102 0.33 -5.71 -12.11
N GLY A 103 0.54 -5.82 -13.44
CA GLY A 103 1.88 -5.63 -14.02
C GLY A 103 2.51 -4.27 -13.71
N GLY A 104 1.68 -3.22 -13.56
CA GLY A 104 2.15 -1.89 -13.15
C GLY A 104 2.72 -1.86 -11.74
N THR A 105 2.20 -2.67 -10.82
CA THR A 105 2.69 -2.76 -9.42
C THR A 105 4.11 -3.34 -9.39
N ASN A 106 4.28 -4.49 -10.01
CA ASN A 106 5.58 -5.17 -10.05
C ASN A 106 6.64 -4.36 -10.82
N ASP A 107 6.28 -3.84 -12.00
CA ASP A 107 7.18 -3.00 -12.81
C ASP A 107 7.62 -1.74 -12.05
N GLN A 108 6.70 -1.06 -11.38
CA GLN A 108 7.01 0.13 -10.60
C GLN A 108 7.95 -0.17 -9.43
N ALA A 109 7.72 -1.26 -8.68
CA ALA A 109 8.59 -1.67 -7.59
C ALA A 109 10.03 -1.94 -8.09
N ARG A 110 10.17 -2.65 -9.21
CA ARG A 110 11.49 -2.93 -9.82
C ARG A 110 12.18 -1.68 -10.34
N ARG A 111 11.44 -0.74 -10.94
CA ARG A 111 12.01 0.54 -11.41
C ARG A 111 12.50 1.39 -10.26
N VAL A 112 11.77 1.44 -9.14
CA VAL A 112 12.20 2.15 -7.93
C VAL A 112 13.46 1.50 -7.37
N ALA A 113 13.48 0.18 -7.24
CA ALA A 113 14.65 -0.54 -6.76
C ALA A 113 15.88 -0.34 -7.65
N ALA A 114 15.71 -0.30 -8.97
CA ALA A 114 16.82 -0.06 -9.90
C ALA A 114 17.47 1.33 -9.76
N CYS A 115 16.78 2.28 -9.14
CA CYS A 115 17.29 3.63 -8.90
C CYS A 115 17.88 3.85 -7.50
N LEU A 116 17.75 2.90 -6.58
CA LEU A 116 18.10 3.06 -5.16
C LEU A 116 18.85 1.83 -4.65
N GLU A 117 20.13 1.95 -4.42
CA GLU A 117 21.02 0.83 -4.03
C GLU A 117 20.56 0.05 -2.78
N MET A 118 19.89 0.73 -1.83
CA MET A 118 19.41 0.09 -0.61
C MET A 118 18.05 -0.60 -0.78
N VAL A 119 17.41 -0.52 -1.93
CA VAL A 119 16.08 -1.08 -2.18
C VAL A 119 16.19 -2.32 -3.05
N GLU A 120 15.62 -3.42 -2.58
CA GLU A 120 15.55 -4.69 -3.31
C GLU A 120 14.12 -5.18 -3.43
N VAL A 121 13.78 -5.79 -4.58
CA VAL A 121 12.50 -6.47 -4.77
C VAL A 121 12.64 -7.94 -4.47
N VAL A 122 11.73 -8.46 -3.66
CA VAL A 122 11.62 -9.88 -3.32
C VAL A 122 10.32 -10.42 -3.90
N ASP A 123 10.39 -11.48 -4.68
CA ASP A 123 9.21 -12.13 -5.24
C ASP A 123 8.39 -12.83 -4.15
N LEU A 124 7.08 -12.57 -4.12
CA LEU A 124 6.11 -13.22 -3.25
C LEU A 124 5.31 -14.26 -4.06
N PRO A 125 5.60 -15.56 -3.96
CA PRO A 125 4.81 -16.58 -4.62
C PRO A 125 3.41 -16.69 -4.02
N VAL A 126 2.38 -16.56 -4.87
CA VAL A 126 0.95 -16.56 -4.45
C VAL A 126 0.07 -17.43 -5.33
N ASP A 127 0.63 -18.15 -6.29
CA ASP A 127 -0.09 -19.01 -7.25
C ASP A 127 0.49 -20.42 -7.35
N GLY A 128 -0.21 -21.26 -8.08
CA GLY A 128 0.10 -22.69 -8.14
C GLY A 128 -0.19 -23.36 -6.80
N ASP A 129 0.81 -24.05 -6.27
CA ASP A 129 0.75 -24.70 -4.96
C ASP A 129 1.21 -23.79 -3.81
N ASN A 130 1.46 -22.50 -4.10
CA ASN A 130 1.92 -21.55 -3.10
C ASN A 130 0.76 -20.90 -2.36
N ASP A 131 0.82 -20.97 -1.04
CA ASP A 131 -0.06 -20.23 -0.14
C ASP A 131 0.55 -18.88 0.21
N MET A 132 -0.21 -17.78 0.02
CA MET A 132 0.28 -16.42 0.29
C MET A 132 0.76 -16.26 1.73
N VAL A 133 0.03 -16.79 2.70
CA VAL A 133 0.34 -16.64 4.13
C VAL A 133 1.63 -17.33 4.48
N GLN A 134 1.80 -18.58 4.00
CA GLN A 134 3.03 -19.35 4.21
C GLN A 134 4.25 -18.71 3.52
N SER A 135 4.03 -18.20 2.31
CA SER A 135 5.09 -17.49 1.56
C SER A 135 5.54 -16.23 2.30
N ILE A 136 4.60 -15.43 2.81
CA ILE A 136 4.90 -14.24 3.63
C ILE A 136 5.67 -14.62 4.89
N ASP A 137 5.25 -15.64 5.64
CA ASP A 137 5.97 -16.05 6.88
C ASP A 137 7.41 -16.48 6.59
N THR A 138 7.60 -17.25 5.52
CA THR A 138 8.91 -17.71 5.09
C THR A 138 9.83 -16.54 4.71
N ILE A 139 9.33 -15.62 3.88
CA ILE A 139 10.09 -14.46 3.41
C ILE A 139 10.42 -13.52 4.58
N LEU A 140 9.43 -13.20 5.43
CA LEU A 140 9.65 -12.33 6.59
C LEU A 140 10.64 -12.93 7.59
N SER A 141 10.62 -14.25 7.78
CA SER A 141 11.58 -14.94 8.65
C SER A 141 13.02 -14.84 8.12
N LYS A 142 13.21 -14.88 6.79
CA LYS A 142 14.51 -14.66 6.15
C LYS A 142 14.95 -13.19 6.30
N ILE A 143 14.10 -12.25 5.95
CA ILE A 143 14.40 -10.80 6.01
C ILE A 143 14.72 -10.37 7.43
N ALA A 144 14.04 -10.94 8.45
CA ALA A 144 14.36 -10.70 9.84
C ALA A 144 15.81 -11.09 10.18
N LYS A 145 16.30 -12.23 9.67
CA LYS A 145 17.70 -12.65 9.89
C LYS A 145 18.70 -11.75 9.19
N GLU A 146 18.31 -11.12 8.08
CA GLU A 146 19.12 -10.15 7.34
C GLU A 146 19.09 -8.75 7.99
N ASP A 147 18.28 -8.54 9.02
CA ASP A 147 18.06 -7.24 9.71
C ASP A 147 17.67 -6.12 8.74
N SER A 148 16.78 -6.43 7.80
CA SER A 148 16.30 -5.52 6.75
C SER A 148 14.89 -5.02 7.04
N VAL A 149 14.47 -3.95 6.36
CA VAL A 149 13.13 -3.33 6.50
C VAL A 149 12.15 -3.97 5.52
N PRO A 150 11.10 -4.68 5.97
CA PRO A 150 10.16 -5.38 5.09
C PRO A 150 8.93 -4.53 4.75
N TYR A 151 8.66 -4.35 3.45
CA TYR A 151 7.43 -3.79 2.91
C TYR A 151 6.75 -4.79 1.98
N ILE A 152 5.51 -5.17 2.27
CA ILE A 152 4.76 -6.14 1.49
C ILE A 152 3.70 -5.40 0.71
N ILE A 153 3.63 -5.60 -0.61
CA ILE A 153 2.55 -5.13 -1.46
C ILE A 153 1.80 -6.37 -1.96
N ALA A 154 0.53 -6.50 -1.61
CA ALA A 154 -0.29 -7.63 -2.04
C ALA A 154 -1.71 -7.17 -2.42
N GLU A 155 -2.31 -7.90 -3.36
CA GLU A 155 -3.68 -7.70 -3.80
C GLU A 155 -4.60 -8.68 -3.06
N ILE A 156 -5.71 -8.18 -2.51
CA ILE A 156 -6.76 -9.02 -1.93
C ILE A 156 -8.12 -8.51 -2.43
N PRO A 157 -8.85 -9.29 -3.21
CA PRO A 157 -8.46 -10.59 -3.83
C PRO A 157 -7.26 -10.50 -4.78
N THR A 158 -6.57 -11.64 -4.98
CA THR A 158 -5.40 -11.71 -5.86
C THR A 158 -5.75 -11.47 -7.33
N ASN A 159 -4.83 -10.95 -8.11
CA ASN A 159 -4.94 -10.82 -9.56
C ASN A 159 -4.01 -11.85 -10.24
N PRO A 160 -4.44 -12.62 -11.26
CA PRO A 160 -5.78 -12.62 -11.88
C PRO A 160 -6.76 -13.62 -11.28
N ARG A 161 -6.39 -14.44 -10.31
CA ARG A 161 -7.15 -15.61 -9.84
C ARG A 161 -8.32 -15.27 -8.92
N VAL A 162 -8.35 -14.07 -8.36
CA VAL A 162 -9.41 -13.59 -7.44
C VAL A 162 -9.51 -14.46 -6.18
N GLU A 163 -8.39 -14.94 -5.68
CA GLU A 163 -8.30 -15.72 -4.45
C GLU A 163 -8.14 -14.81 -3.23
N VAL A 164 -8.74 -15.22 -2.12
CA VAL A 164 -8.63 -14.53 -0.84
C VAL A 164 -7.88 -15.42 0.14
N PRO A 165 -6.77 -14.97 0.71
CA PRO A 165 -6.03 -15.74 1.71
C PRO A 165 -6.84 -15.85 3.01
N ASP A 166 -6.46 -16.79 3.87
CA ASP A 166 -6.97 -16.85 5.25
C ASP A 166 -6.51 -15.60 6.01
N LEU A 167 -7.45 -14.65 6.18
CA LEU A 167 -7.15 -13.34 6.77
C LEU A 167 -6.75 -13.44 8.25
N ILE A 168 -7.23 -14.47 8.98
CA ILE A 168 -6.86 -14.68 10.37
C ILE A 168 -5.39 -15.09 10.45
N LYS A 169 -5.00 -16.07 9.67
CA LYS A 169 -3.60 -16.50 9.60
C LYS A 169 -2.68 -15.41 9.03
N LEU A 170 -3.17 -14.64 8.05
CA LEU A 170 -2.41 -13.50 7.53
C LEU A 170 -2.12 -12.48 8.63
N GLN A 171 -3.12 -12.12 9.42
CA GLN A 171 -2.96 -11.22 10.57
C GLN A 171 -1.95 -11.77 11.60
N GLU A 172 -2.05 -13.08 11.93
CA GLU A 172 -1.12 -13.75 12.84
C GLU A 172 0.32 -13.67 12.33
N VAL A 173 0.54 -13.95 11.04
CA VAL A 173 1.87 -13.91 10.42
C VAL A 173 2.42 -12.48 10.37
N LEU A 174 1.59 -11.49 10.05
CA LEU A 174 2.01 -10.08 9.99
C LEU A 174 2.34 -9.50 11.36
N SER A 175 1.68 -9.96 12.43
CA SER A 175 1.93 -9.52 13.82
C SER A 175 2.93 -10.38 14.58
N LYS A 176 3.43 -11.46 13.98
CA LYS A 176 4.38 -12.38 14.60
C LYS A 176 5.71 -11.69 14.89
N GLU A 177 6.13 -11.70 16.15
CA GLU A 177 7.45 -11.22 16.54
C GLU A 177 8.55 -12.09 15.93
N ARG A 178 9.57 -11.44 15.40
CA ARG A 178 10.75 -12.08 14.79
C ARG A 178 12.03 -11.50 15.36
N THR A 179 13.10 -12.25 15.29
CA THR A 179 14.42 -11.81 15.75
C THR A 179 15.44 -11.87 14.64
N THR A 180 16.35 -10.91 14.64
CA THR A 180 17.51 -10.88 13.74
C THR A 180 18.47 -12.06 14.03
N ALA A 181 19.47 -12.25 13.18
CA ALA A 181 20.54 -13.22 13.45
C ALA A 181 21.31 -12.89 14.75
N GLY A 182 21.38 -11.62 15.14
CA GLY A 182 22.00 -11.16 16.38
C GLY A 182 21.10 -11.28 17.62
N GLY A 183 19.89 -11.84 17.50
CA GLY A 183 18.97 -12.07 18.62
C GLY A 183 18.21 -10.84 19.11
N VAL A 184 18.30 -9.70 18.44
CA VAL A 184 17.48 -8.52 18.73
C VAL A 184 16.16 -8.57 17.96
N SER A 185 15.15 -7.80 18.41
CA SER A 185 13.87 -7.71 17.74
C SER A 185 14.06 -7.23 16.30
N ALA A 186 13.47 -7.93 15.35
CA ALA A 186 13.47 -7.54 13.94
C ALA A 186 12.45 -6.40 13.72
N ILE A 187 12.60 -5.71 12.59
CA ILE A 187 11.69 -4.63 12.19
C ILE A 187 10.35 -5.24 11.75
N ASP A 188 9.25 -4.70 12.28
CA ASP A 188 7.90 -5.12 11.91
C ASP A 188 7.58 -4.79 10.46
N PRO A 189 6.89 -5.69 9.73
CA PRO A 189 6.50 -5.43 8.36
C PRO A 189 5.44 -4.33 8.26
N VAL A 190 5.43 -3.61 7.15
CA VAL A 190 4.28 -2.81 6.71
C VAL A 190 3.59 -3.55 5.57
N PHE A 191 2.31 -3.79 5.74
CA PHE A 191 1.46 -4.44 4.74
C PHE A 191 0.72 -3.39 3.92
N ILE A 192 1.00 -3.33 2.61
CA ILE A 192 0.36 -2.42 1.66
C ILE A 192 -0.65 -3.25 0.87
N LEU A 193 -1.92 -3.02 1.16
CA LEU A 193 -3.03 -3.76 0.57
C LEU A 193 -3.58 -3.00 -0.65
N ASP A 194 -3.45 -3.60 -1.82
CA ASP A 194 -4.23 -3.21 -2.99
C ASP A 194 -5.60 -3.88 -2.93
N GLN A 195 -6.65 -3.10 -2.70
CA GLN A 195 -8.02 -3.58 -2.66
C GLN A 195 -8.86 -3.11 -3.87
N THR A 196 -8.22 -2.88 -5.01
CA THR A 196 -8.89 -2.41 -6.23
C THR A 196 -10.07 -3.30 -6.64
N PHE A 197 -9.99 -4.61 -6.42
CA PHE A 197 -11.07 -5.55 -6.73
C PHE A 197 -12.21 -5.55 -5.69
N CYS A 198 -11.98 -5.01 -4.50
CA CYS A 198 -12.99 -4.94 -3.45
C CYS A 198 -12.88 -3.63 -2.63
N PRO A 199 -13.04 -2.47 -3.27
CA PRO A 199 -12.77 -1.17 -2.65
C PRO A 199 -13.71 -0.82 -1.48
N ASN A 200 -14.84 -1.53 -1.37
CA ASN A 200 -15.85 -1.31 -0.32
C ASN A 200 -15.70 -2.24 0.89
N VAL A 201 -14.63 -3.04 0.95
CA VAL A 201 -14.38 -3.93 2.10
C VAL A 201 -13.55 -3.18 3.15
N HIS A 202 -13.98 -3.30 4.41
CA HIS A 202 -13.35 -2.64 5.54
C HIS A 202 -12.20 -3.48 6.12
N PHE A 203 -11.15 -3.72 5.35
CA PHE A 203 -9.99 -4.50 5.82
C PHE A 203 -9.25 -3.85 6.99
N LEU A 204 -9.21 -2.52 7.03
CA LEU A 204 -8.49 -1.72 8.02
C LEU A 204 -9.45 -0.85 8.87
N GLY A 205 -10.75 -1.04 8.72
CA GLY A 205 -11.77 -0.35 9.51
C GLY A 205 -11.69 -0.73 10.98
N GLU A 206 -12.39 0.00 11.82
CA GLU A 206 -12.50 -0.29 13.26
C GLU A 206 -13.01 -1.72 13.46
N ASN A 207 -12.32 -2.49 14.30
CA ASN A 207 -12.57 -3.92 14.55
C ASN A 207 -12.40 -4.85 13.34
N ALA A 208 -11.86 -4.38 12.22
CA ALA A 208 -11.50 -5.25 11.11
C ALA A 208 -10.27 -6.10 11.46
N ILE A 209 -10.19 -7.30 10.87
CA ILE A 209 -9.16 -8.26 11.24
C ILE A 209 -7.74 -7.75 11.02
N LEU A 210 -7.50 -6.98 9.94
CA LEU A 210 -6.18 -6.42 9.63
C LEU A 210 -5.93 -5.06 10.32
N SER A 211 -6.85 -4.56 11.13
CA SER A 211 -6.66 -3.29 11.87
C SER A 211 -5.59 -3.38 12.96
N SER A 212 -5.25 -4.60 13.40
CA SER A 212 -4.22 -4.85 14.43
C SER A 212 -2.79 -4.89 13.88
N VAL A 213 -2.61 -4.86 12.58
CA VAL A 213 -1.29 -4.87 11.93
C VAL A 213 -0.94 -3.49 11.37
N ARG A 214 0.36 -3.25 11.15
CA ARG A 214 0.83 -2.03 10.50
C ARG A 214 0.54 -2.12 9.01
N ALA A 215 -0.55 -1.48 8.56
CA ALA A 215 -1.02 -1.63 7.20
C ALA A 215 -1.48 -0.31 6.57
N ILE A 216 -1.42 -0.26 5.25
CA ILE A 216 -1.92 0.81 4.39
C ILE A 216 -2.79 0.15 3.34
N SER A 217 -3.97 0.70 3.07
CA SER A 217 -4.82 0.20 1.98
C SER A 217 -5.01 1.27 0.91
N TYR A 218 -5.06 0.84 -0.34
CA TYR A 218 -5.41 1.69 -1.46
C TYR A 218 -6.28 0.94 -2.48
N ALA A 219 -7.03 1.69 -3.28
CA ALA A 219 -7.80 1.19 -4.40
C ALA A 219 -7.74 2.16 -5.58
N SER A 220 -8.03 1.68 -6.77
CA SER A 220 -7.99 2.45 -8.02
C SER A 220 -9.36 2.45 -8.72
#